data_0ac53a03894b0005c37a8b28a32244eb
#
_entry.id   0ac53a03894b0005c37a8b28a32244eb
#
_cell.length_a   1.000
_cell.length_b   1.000
_cell.length_c   1.000
_cell.angle_alpha   90.00
_cell.angle_beta   90.00
_cell.angle_gamma   90.00
#
_symmetry.space_group_name_H-M   'P 1'
#
loop_
_entity.id
_entity.type
_entity.pdbx_description
1 polymer ?
#
loop_
_entity_poly.entity_id
_entity_poly.type
_entity_poly.pdbx_seq_one_letter_code
_entity_poly.pdbx_strand_id
1 'polypeptide(L)'
;DAQIEQLMQAGRLDALQLHGSEPPERVAAIRARFPGLKLWKAIPVKTTADIASAARYADIADMILFDAKTPDHADLPGGMGLRFDWSLLSAYRATGPWGLSGGLDPDNVTEAIRITSAPLVDVSSGVESAPGIKDVDKIAAFCKAARS
;
A
#
# COMPACT_ATOMS: atom_id res chain seq x y z
N ASP A 1 -16.71 -8.71 -10.59
CA ASP A 1 -16.01 -9.64 -11.48
C ASP A 1 -15.99 -9.13 -12.92
N ALA A 2 -17.12 -8.66 -13.46
CA ALA A 2 -17.19 -8.13 -14.82
C ALA A 2 -16.17 -7.01 -15.09
N GLN A 3 -15.94 -6.12 -14.13
CA GLN A 3 -14.94 -5.06 -14.27
C GLN A 3 -13.52 -5.62 -14.35
N ILE A 4 -13.18 -6.65 -13.58
CA ILE A 4 -11.88 -7.32 -13.64
C ILE A 4 -11.71 -7.99 -15.01
N GLU A 5 -12.75 -8.66 -15.51
CA GLU A 5 -12.77 -9.28 -16.84
C GLU A 5 -12.54 -8.25 -17.95
N GLN A 6 -13.21 -7.11 -17.88
CA GLN A 6 -13.01 -6.01 -18.84
C GLN A 6 -11.58 -5.47 -18.81
N LEU A 7 -11.00 -5.28 -17.62
CA LEU A 7 -9.60 -4.84 -17.50
C LEU A 7 -8.63 -5.85 -18.09
N MET A 8 -8.84 -7.15 -17.85
CA MET A 8 -8.02 -8.23 -18.42
C MET A 8 -8.16 -8.34 -19.93
N GLN A 9 -9.32 -7.99 -20.49
CA GLN A 9 -9.55 -7.94 -21.95
C GLN A 9 -8.90 -6.70 -22.58
N ALA A 10 -8.88 -5.58 -21.86
CA ALA A 10 -8.30 -4.33 -22.33
C ALA A 10 -6.77 -4.31 -22.33
N GLY A 11 -6.13 -5.17 -21.55
CA GLY A 11 -4.69 -5.25 -21.45
C GLY A 11 -4.21 -6.44 -20.61
N ARG A 12 -2.90 -6.72 -20.70
CA ARG A 12 -2.27 -7.74 -19.87
C ARG A 12 -2.07 -7.19 -18.46
N LEU A 13 -2.66 -7.84 -17.47
CA LEU A 13 -2.45 -7.55 -16.06
C LEU A 13 -1.59 -8.67 -15.44
N ASP A 14 -0.52 -8.29 -14.75
CA ASP A 14 0.30 -9.22 -13.98
C ASP A 14 -0.20 -9.32 -12.53
N ALA A 15 -0.79 -8.25 -11.99
CA ALA A 15 -1.34 -8.21 -10.65
C ALA A 15 -2.57 -7.29 -10.57
N LEU A 16 -3.43 -7.57 -9.59
CA LEU A 16 -4.58 -6.75 -9.21
C LEU A 16 -4.45 -6.33 -7.75
N GLN A 17 -4.46 -5.03 -7.51
CA GLN A 17 -4.50 -4.49 -6.15
C GLN A 17 -5.96 -4.29 -5.71
N LEU A 18 -6.32 -4.95 -4.61
CA LEU A 18 -7.60 -4.82 -3.93
C LEU A 18 -7.43 -3.84 -2.76
N HIS A 19 -7.99 -2.65 -2.88
CA HIS A 19 -7.79 -1.56 -1.91
C HIS A 19 -9.07 -1.12 -1.19
N GLY A 20 -10.14 -1.88 -1.35
CA GLY A 20 -11.41 -1.67 -0.65
C GLY A 20 -11.52 -2.50 0.62
N SER A 21 -12.75 -2.71 1.07
CA SER A 21 -13.09 -3.51 2.25
C SER A 21 -13.35 -4.98 1.95
N GLU A 22 -12.73 -5.51 0.88
CA GLU A 22 -12.95 -6.90 0.46
C GLU A 22 -12.57 -7.87 1.60
N PRO A 23 -13.53 -8.68 2.10
CA PRO A 23 -13.23 -9.68 3.11
C PRO A 23 -12.45 -10.86 2.51
N PRO A 24 -11.80 -11.69 3.33
CA PRO A 24 -11.00 -12.83 2.85
C PRO A 24 -11.75 -13.74 1.88
N GLU A 25 -13.03 -13.99 2.12
CA GLU A 25 -13.87 -14.84 1.26
C GLU A 25 -14.01 -14.26 -0.15
N ARG A 26 -14.08 -12.92 -0.25
CA ARG A 26 -14.15 -12.23 -1.54
C ARG A 26 -12.82 -12.31 -2.29
N VAL A 27 -11.70 -12.13 -1.59
CA VAL A 27 -10.35 -12.26 -2.17
C VAL A 27 -10.12 -13.69 -2.65
N ALA A 28 -10.51 -14.69 -1.88
CA ALA A 28 -10.45 -16.10 -2.27
C ALA A 28 -11.30 -16.42 -3.50
N ALA A 29 -12.50 -15.84 -3.61
CA ALA A 29 -13.36 -16.00 -4.78
C ALA A 29 -12.73 -15.39 -6.05
N ILE A 30 -12.08 -14.23 -5.93
CA ILE A 30 -11.35 -13.60 -7.04
C ILE A 30 -10.17 -14.49 -7.46
N ARG A 31 -9.40 -15.02 -6.52
CA ARG A 31 -8.29 -15.94 -6.79
C ARG A 31 -8.76 -17.18 -7.54
N ALA A 32 -9.85 -17.79 -7.08
CA ALA A 32 -10.40 -18.98 -7.72
C ALA A 32 -10.86 -18.72 -9.17
N ARG A 33 -11.43 -17.53 -9.42
CA ARG A 33 -11.92 -17.16 -10.76
C ARG A 33 -10.79 -16.75 -11.71
N PHE A 34 -9.71 -16.16 -11.18
CA PHE A 34 -8.59 -15.63 -11.98
C PHE A 34 -7.25 -16.21 -11.49
N PRO A 35 -7.01 -17.51 -11.64
CA PRO A 35 -5.87 -18.20 -11.00
C PRO A 35 -4.49 -17.75 -11.52
N GLY A 36 -4.45 -17.11 -12.71
CA GLY A 36 -3.21 -16.56 -13.28
C GLY A 36 -2.87 -15.15 -12.85
N LEU A 37 -3.77 -14.49 -12.10
CA LEU A 37 -3.62 -13.10 -11.68
C LEU A 37 -3.08 -13.04 -10.25
N LYS A 38 -1.98 -12.32 -10.04
CA LYS A 38 -1.49 -12.05 -8.68
C LYS A 38 -2.43 -11.09 -7.96
N LEU A 39 -2.71 -11.36 -6.70
CA LEU A 39 -3.57 -10.53 -5.87
C LEU A 39 -2.75 -9.82 -4.78
N TRP A 40 -2.83 -8.50 -4.77
CA TRP A 40 -2.28 -7.65 -3.73
C TRP A 40 -3.42 -7.11 -2.88
N LYS A 41 -3.37 -7.33 -1.57
CA LYS A 41 -4.39 -6.78 -0.66
C LYS A 41 -3.84 -5.57 0.07
N ALA A 42 -4.41 -4.41 -0.21
CA ALA A 42 -4.13 -3.21 0.56
C ALA A 42 -4.96 -3.20 1.84
N ILE A 43 -4.31 -2.95 2.97
CA ILE A 43 -4.92 -2.87 4.30
C ILE A 43 -4.66 -1.46 4.85
N PRO A 44 -5.70 -0.65 5.03
CA PRO A 44 -5.55 0.65 5.68
C PRO A 44 -5.19 0.44 7.15
N VAL A 45 -4.09 1.07 7.59
CA VAL A 45 -3.58 0.92 8.95
C VAL A 45 -3.82 2.20 9.76
N LYS A 46 -4.50 2.03 10.88
CA LYS A 46 -4.68 3.05 11.92
C LYS A 46 -4.25 2.53 13.29
N THR A 47 -4.32 1.21 13.48
CA THR A 47 -4.08 0.53 14.75
C THR A 47 -3.29 -0.76 14.55
N THR A 48 -2.77 -1.32 15.63
CA THR A 48 -2.14 -2.65 15.63
C THR A 48 -3.10 -3.78 15.24
N ALA A 49 -4.41 -3.61 15.51
CA ALA A 49 -5.43 -4.57 15.11
C ALA A 49 -5.56 -4.67 13.57
N ASP A 50 -5.40 -3.54 12.87
CA ASP A 50 -5.42 -3.53 11.40
C ASP A 50 -4.24 -4.33 10.85
N ILE A 51 -3.05 -4.18 11.44
CA ILE A 51 -1.87 -4.96 11.07
C ILE A 51 -2.09 -6.45 11.33
N ALA A 52 -2.66 -6.81 12.48
CA ALA A 52 -2.99 -8.20 12.80
C ALA A 52 -3.99 -8.82 11.81
N SER A 53 -4.86 -8.00 11.23
CA SER A 53 -5.84 -8.46 10.23
C SER A 53 -5.19 -9.02 8.95
N ALA A 54 -3.93 -8.65 8.67
CA ALA A 54 -3.18 -9.17 7.53
C ALA A 54 -3.07 -10.69 7.52
N ALA A 55 -3.01 -11.33 8.69
CA ALA A 55 -2.96 -12.78 8.83
C ALA A 55 -4.14 -13.49 8.14
N ARG A 56 -5.30 -12.82 8.04
CA ARG A 56 -6.49 -13.37 7.38
C ARG A 56 -6.33 -13.51 5.86
N TYR A 57 -5.34 -12.85 5.28
CA TYR A 57 -5.09 -12.83 3.83
C TYR A 57 -3.81 -13.57 3.44
N ALA A 58 -3.04 -14.10 4.41
CA ALA A 58 -1.71 -14.67 4.20
C ALA A 58 -1.67 -15.78 3.13
N ASP A 59 -2.70 -16.63 3.08
CA ASP A 59 -2.76 -17.76 2.14
C ASP A 59 -3.54 -17.45 0.85
N ILE A 60 -4.15 -16.26 0.75
CA ILE A 60 -5.04 -15.90 -0.34
C ILE A 60 -4.62 -14.66 -1.11
N ALA A 61 -3.72 -13.86 -0.60
CA ALA A 61 -3.08 -12.75 -1.30
C ALA A 61 -1.60 -13.07 -1.56
N ASP A 62 -1.07 -12.65 -2.71
CA ASP A 62 0.35 -12.82 -3.05
C ASP A 62 1.22 -11.76 -2.38
N MET A 63 0.61 -10.62 -2.01
CA MET A 63 1.27 -9.53 -1.29
C MET A 63 0.28 -8.76 -0.43
N ILE A 64 0.71 -8.37 0.74
CA ILE A 64 0.02 -7.40 1.60
C ILE A 64 0.66 -6.03 1.41
N LEU A 65 -0.14 -5.01 1.14
CA LEU A 65 0.30 -3.63 1.10
C LEU A 65 -0.33 -2.88 2.27
N PHE A 66 0.46 -2.47 3.24
CA PHE A 66 -0.03 -1.63 4.33
C PHE A 66 -0.14 -0.19 3.86
N ASP A 67 -1.36 0.33 3.82
CA ASP A 67 -1.65 1.70 3.44
C ASP A 67 -1.74 2.57 4.71
N ALA A 68 -0.66 3.26 4.98
CA ALA A 68 -0.48 4.14 6.12
C ALA A 68 -1.20 5.47 5.89
N LYS A 69 -2.53 5.46 5.86
CA LYS A 69 -3.31 6.69 5.69
C LYS A 69 -3.19 7.59 6.90
N THR A 70 -2.84 8.84 6.64
CA THR A 70 -3.07 9.92 7.60
C THR A 70 -4.57 9.98 7.93
N PRO A 71 -4.98 10.13 9.21
CA PRO A 71 -6.39 10.27 9.56
C PRO A 71 -7.04 11.43 8.81
N ASP A 72 -8.25 11.22 8.27
CA ASP A 72 -9.00 12.16 7.42
C ASP A 72 -9.41 13.49 8.08
N HIS A 73 -8.92 13.84 9.24
CA HIS A 73 -9.27 15.06 9.97
C HIS A 73 -8.07 15.69 10.69
N ALA A 74 -6.95 15.83 10.00
CA ALA A 74 -5.83 16.60 10.53
C ALA A 74 -5.88 18.07 10.07
N ASP A 75 -7.05 18.70 10.11
CA ASP A 75 -7.18 20.15 10.16
C ASP A 75 -6.85 20.65 11.58
N LEU A 76 -5.62 20.39 12.03
CA LEU A 76 -5.08 21.06 13.19
C LEU A 76 -4.41 22.36 12.74
N PRO A 77 -4.79 23.52 13.31
CA PRO A 77 -4.08 24.76 13.05
C PRO A 77 -2.62 24.62 13.48
N GLY A 78 -1.70 24.65 12.49
CA GLY A 78 -0.26 24.55 12.77
C GLY A 78 0.55 23.69 11.83
N GLY A 79 -0.02 23.10 10.76
CA GLY A 79 0.77 22.45 9.70
C GLY A 79 1.54 21.19 10.11
N MET A 80 1.33 20.67 11.30
CA MET A 80 1.82 19.35 11.72
C MET A 80 0.74 18.32 11.39
N GLY A 81 0.62 17.95 10.11
CA GLY A 81 -0.18 16.80 9.70
C GLY A 81 0.22 15.61 10.55
N LEU A 82 -0.76 14.96 11.19
CA LEU A 82 -0.51 13.72 11.94
C LEU A 82 0.06 12.71 10.94
N ARG A 83 1.38 12.56 10.93
CA ARG A 83 2.05 11.51 10.16
C ARG A 83 1.63 10.17 10.75
N PHE A 84 1.42 9.20 9.90
CA PHE A 84 1.22 7.84 10.34
C PHE A 84 2.38 7.40 11.25
N ASP A 85 2.04 6.76 12.35
CA ASP A 85 3.05 6.22 13.25
C ASP A 85 3.59 4.88 12.69
N TRP A 86 4.69 4.95 11.94
CA TRP A 86 5.34 3.76 11.37
C TRP A 86 5.83 2.79 12.44
N SER A 87 5.96 3.22 13.69
CA SER A 87 6.35 2.32 14.79
C SER A 87 5.36 1.17 14.99
N LEU A 88 4.09 1.37 14.61
CA LEU A 88 3.09 0.30 14.62
C LEU A 88 3.51 -0.91 13.78
N LEU A 89 4.24 -0.69 12.70
CA LEU A 89 4.73 -1.75 11.80
C LEU A 89 6.09 -2.31 12.22
N SER A 90 6.81 -1.69 13.15
CA SER A 90 8.14 -2.15 13.57
C SER A 90 8.15 -3.56 14.17
N ALA A 91 7.06 -3.97 14.78
CA ALA A 91 6.86 -5.30 15.35
C ALA A 91 6.23 -6.30 14.38
N TYR A 92 5.85 -5.89 13.17
CA TYR A 92 5.24 -6.79 12.19
C TYR A 92 6.23 -7.90 11.79
N ARG A 93 5.76 -9.13 11.81
CA ARG A 93 6.51 -10.31 11.37
C ARG A 93 5.81 -10.87 10.15
N ALA A 94 6.37 -10.57 8.98
CA ALA A 94 5.80 -11.00 7.71
C ALA A 94 5.84 -12.51 7.55
N THR A 95 4.73 -13.09 7.12
CA THR A 95 4.63 -14.49 6.70
C THR A 95 4.76 -14.65 5.19
N GLY A 96 4.80 -13.55 4.45
CA GLY A 96 4.91 -13.51 2.99
C GLY A 96 5.33 -12.12 2.50
N PRO A 97 5.31 -11.89 1.17
CA PRO A 97 5.65 -10.58 0.60
C PRO A 97 4.74 -9.47 1.11
N TRP A 98 5.33 -8.33 1.43
CA TRP A 98 4.58 -7.16 1.87
C TRP A 98 5.26 -5.86 1.45
N GLY A 99 4.53 -4.77 1.53
CA GLY A 99 5.01 -3.43 1.23
C GLY A 99 4.30 -2.36 2.05
N LEU A 100 4.84 -1.15 1.99
CA LEU A 100 4.33 0.04 2.65
C LEU A 100 3.88 1.06 1.62
N SER A 101 2.69 1.61 1.80
CA SER A 101 2.17 2.74 1.03
C SER A 101 1.48 3.76 1.94
N GLY A 102 0.98 4.83 1.35
CA GLY A 102 0.25 5.88 2.04
C GLY A 102 1.14 6.97 2.66
N GLY A 103 0.94 8.20 2.22
CA GLY A 103 1.64 9.37 2.75
C GLY A 103 3.15 9.41 2.54
N LEU A 104 3.71 8.51 1.73
CA LEU A 104 5.13 8.51 1.40
C LEU A 104 5.47 9.60 0.38
N ASP A 105 6.65 10.18 0.55
CA ASP A 105 7.25 11.20 -0.31
C ASP A 105 8.79 11.09 -0.27
N PRO A 106 9.52 11.86 -1.12
CA PRO A 106 10.99 11.83 -1.13
C PRO A 106 11.66 12.18 0.20
N ASP A 107 11.00 12.98 1.06
CA ASP A 107 11.57 13.50 2.31
C ASP A 107 11.39 12.51 3.47
N ASN A 108 10.43 11.59 3.38
CA ASN A 108 10.09 10.70 4.49
C ASN A 108 10.33 9.21 4.23
N VAL A 109 10.49 8.77 2.98
CA VAL A 109 10.57 7.36 2.63
C VAL A 109 11.77 6.63 3.25
N THR A 110 12.93 7.28 3.35
CA THR A 110 14.12 6.70 4.00
C THR A 110 13.84 6.36 5.47
N GLU A 111 13.22 7.29 6.19
CA GLU A 111 12.86 7.08 7.59
C GLU A 111 11.78 5.99 7.74
N ALA A 112 10.77 6.00 6.88
CA ALA A 112 9.74 4.97 6.86
C ALA A 112 10.34 3.57 6.69
N ILE A 113 11.27 3.39 5.74
CA ILE A 113 11.98 2.12 5.53
C ILE A 113 12.81 1.75 6.76
N ARG A 114 13.55 2.70 7.32
CA ARG A 114 14.38 2.46 8.51
C ARG A 114 13.57 1.96 9.71
N ILE A 115 12.39 2.52 9.94
CA ILE A 115 11.51 2.14 11.06
C ILE A 115 10.82 0.79 10.80
N THR A 116 10.28 0.60 9.60
CA THR A 116 9.42 -0.54 9.29
C THR A 116 10.18 -1.74 8.73
N SER A 117 11.36 -1.54 8.16
CA SER A 117 12.11 -2.52 7.35
C SER A 117 11.27 -3.02 6.16
N ALA A 118 10.43 -2.17 5.60
CA ALA A 118 9.58 -2.53 4.46
C ALA A 118 10.43 -2.89 3.24
N PRO A 119 10.25 -4.09 2.67
CA PRO A 119 11.02 -4.54 1.51
C PRO A 119 10.55 -3.90 0.19
N LEU A 120 9.38 -3.31 0.19
CA LEU A 120 8.77 -2.61 -0.94
C LEU A 120 8.06 -1.35 -0.43
N VAL A 121 8.18 -0.26 -1.17
CA VAL A 121 7.45 0.99 -0.93
C VAL A 121 6.68 1.38 -2.19
N ASP A 122 5.48 1.91 -2.00
CA ASP A 122 4.60 2.40 -3.05
C ASP A 122 4.23 3.85 -2.79
N VAL A 123 4.28 4.68 -3.83
CA VAL A 123 3.99 6.10 -3.75
C VAL A 123 3.05 6.54 -4.88
N SER A 124 2.12 7.41 -4.55
CA SER A 124 1.25 8.03 -5.54
C SER A 124 1.29 9.56 -5.43
N SER A 125 0.53 10.16 -4.52
CA SER A 125 0.42 11.63 -4.41
C SER A 125 1.72 12.32 -3.96
N GLY A 126 2.58 11.64 -3.21
CA GLY A 126 3.85 12.18 -2.75
C GLY A 126 4.86 12.55 -3.84
N VAL A 127 4.62 12.08 -5.07
CA VAL A 127 5.43 12.43 -6.26
C VAL A 127 4.62 13.20 -7.31
N GLU A 128 3.58 13.92 -6.87
CA GLU A 128 2.77 14.80 -7.72
C GLU A 128 3.17 16.26 -7.53
N SER A 129 3.09 17.04 -8.61
CA SER A 129 3.20 18.51 -8.59
C SER A 129 1.83 19.16 -8.38
N ALA A 130 0.75 18.48 -8.82
CA ALA A 130 -0.65 18.81 -8.59
C ALA A 130 -1.47 17.50 -8.65
N PRO A 131 -2.68 17.44 -8.11
CA PRO A 131 -3.50 16.23 -8.11
C PRO A 131 -3.58 15.56 -9.47
N GLY A 132 -3.10 14.31 -9.57
CA GLY A 132 -3.05 13.52 -10.79
C GLY A 132 -1.90 13.85 -11.76
N ILE A 133 -1.06 14.84 -11.47
CA ILE A 133 0.08 15.24 -12.32
C ILE A 133 1.38 14.77 -11.67
N LYS A 134 1.97 13.71 -12.19
CA LYS A 134 3.23 13.17 -11.70
C LYS A 134 4.41 14.08 -12.05
N ASP A 135 5.31 14.25 -11.10
CA ASP A 135 6.54 15.04 -11.22
C ASP A 135 7.75 14.10 -11.35
N VAL A 136 8.43 14.19 -12.47
CA VAL A 136 9.56 13.29 -12.82
C VAL A 136 10.73 13.46 -11.85
N ASP A 137 11.01 14.68 -11.41
CA ASP A 137 12.10 14.96 -10.47
C ASP A 137 11.80 14.41 -9.08
N LYS A 138 10.53 14.51 -8.64
CA LYS A 138 10.07 13.89 -7.39
C LYS A 138 10.12 12.37 -7.46
N ILE A 139 9.76 11.76 -8.59
CA ILE A 139 9.89 10.31 -8.78
C ILE A 139 11.36 9.90 -8.67
N ALA A 140 12.27 10.61 -9.34
CA ALA A 140 13.71 10.33 -9.27
C ALA A 140 14.24 10.48 -7.84
N ALA A 141 13.86 11.56 -7.15
CA ALA A 141 14.25 11.81 -5.76
C ALA A 141 13.73 10.72 -4.82
N PHE A 142 12.46 10.32 -4.96
CA PHE A 142 11.87 9.21 -4.19
C PHE A 142 12.62 7.90 -4.39
N CYS A 143 12.87 7.53 -5.65
CA CYS A 143 13.59 6.30 -5.96
C CYS A 143 15.03 6.29 -5.41
N LYS A 144 15.69 7.45 -5.40
CA LYS A 144 17.02 7.61 -4.81
C LYS A 144 16.96 7.46 -3.29
N ALA A 145 16.04 8.16 -2.64
CA ALA A 145 15.86 8.12 -1.19
C ALA A 145 15.46 6.71 -0.68
N ALA A 146 14.63 5.99 -1.43
CA ALA A 146 14.21 4.63 -1.08
C ALA A 146 15.33 3.57 -1.18
N ARG A 147 16.47 3.89 -1.85
CA ARG A 147 17.61 2.98 -2.02
C ARG A 147 18.82 3.34 -1.16
N SER A 148 18.73 4.43 -0.43
CA SER A 148 19.77 4.85 0.52
C SER A 148 19.56 4.19 1.88
#